data_8ab6c77f7543e62e3d1b7f34c86b3694
#
_entry.id   8ab6c77f7543e62e3d1b7f34c86b3694
#
_cell.length_a   1.000
_cell.length_b   1.000
_cell.length_c   1.000
_cell.angle_alpha   90.00
_cell.angle_beta   90.00
_cell.angle_gamma   90.00
#
_symmetry.space_group_name_H-M   'P 1'
#
loop_
_entity.id
_entity.type
_entity.pdbx_description
1 polymer ?
#
loop_
_entity_poly.entity_id
_entity_poly.type
_entity_poly.pdbx_seq_one_letter_code
_entity_poly.pdbx_strand_id
1 'polypeptide(L)'
;MSKFSTVSLEKFYNASASDAYHWSKSTHEAIKELPFNQNVFWGIPFNFSENLSINSKNLIVLNSKTNKKIIPVGRKSRYIIFAHFCDSKSLENELGQSDDYLNPVVTQPGEHIADYVITYSNGLTQSTKLRRRFEINQIRTRMQSGFSSRQHQDLTSLNFRGPYPDNSWGRWQTGVFVGDPPKSGRTAAKDDYETRSMPPASWSIFALKLNHPENPIKNVTVKSFANVSIGIGAVTLYQGESHPLRHMPLETVEITHKDGTSPKEITLDTGVIARNRTLKKISGDKWLSEPLKGWGENLEDDLGVTAIDISATGDASINVDGSIIEVKDLYANQSSTSRDGKVDARIISPNRTWVHGKIIDAKTRETLAARIHFRSSEGRYFPPYGHTHE
;
A
#
# COMPACT_ATOMS: atom_id res chain seq x y z
N MET A 1 19.25 -5.28 -12.41
CA MET A 1 19.57 -4.06 -11.61
C MET A 1 18.28 -3.57 -10.98
N SER A 2 18.31 -3.17 -9.71
CA SER A 2 17.13 -2.60 -9.06
C SER A 2 16.68 -1.33 -9.78
N LYS A 3 15.37 -1.22 -10.02
CA LYS A 3 14.76 -0.01 -10.60
C LYS A 3 14.77 1.17 -9.62
N PHE A 4 15.00 0.89 -8.34
CA PHE A 4 15.03 1.88 -7.27
C PHE A 4 16.44 2.14 -6.77
N SER A 5 16.66 3.37 -6.32
CA SER A 5 17.86 3.74 -5.57
C SER A 5 17.56 4.88 -4.58
N THR A 6 17.85 4.65 -3.31
CA THR A 6 17.61 5.63 -2.24
C THR A 6 18.62 6.79 -2.29
N VAL A 7 18.20 7.97 -1.83
CA VAL A 7 19.06 9.14 -1.64
C VAL A 7 19.37 9.28 -0.16
N SER A 8 20.65 9.28 0.23
CA SER A 8 21.01 9.52 1.63
C SER A 8 20.69 10.97 2.03
N LEU A 9 19.91 11.11 3.10
CA LEU A 9 19.51 12.42 3.65
C LEU A 9 20.22 12.76 4.97
N GLU A 10 21.06 11.90 5.52
CA GLU A 10 21.68 12.04 6.84
C GLU A 10 22.36 13.41 7.07
N LYS A 11 23.11 13.90 6.08
CA LYS A 11 23.78 15.20 6.15
C LYS A 11 22.84 16.40 6.06
N PHE A 12 21.57 16.17 5.71
CA PHE A 12 20.59 17.22 5.45
C PHE A 12 19.52 17.30 6.53
N TYR A 13 19.41 16.30 7.39
CA TYR A 13 18.50 16.33 8.53
C TYR A 13 18.87 17.49 9.45
N ASN A 14 17.86 18.25 9.85
CA ASN A 14 18.02 19.45 10.68
C ASN A 14 17.19 19.44 11.95
N ALA A 15 16.29 18.45 12.10
CA ALA A 15 15.44 18.31 13.26
C ALA A 15 15.33 16.85 13.69
N SER A 16 15.03 16.63 14.97
CA SER A 16 14.66 15.34 15.53
C SER A 16 13.14 15.17 15.50
N ALA A 17 12.68 13.93 15.38
CA ALA A 17 11.27 13.60 15.59
C ALA A 17 10.76 13.99 16.99
N SER A 18 11.66 14.12 17.96
CA SER A 18 11.34 14.56 19.33
C SER A 18 11.23 16.08 19.50
N ASP A 19 11.59 16.89 18.49
CA ASP A 19 11.57 18.35 18.57
C ASP A 19 10.14 18.89 18.46
N ALA A 20 9.46 19.05 19.60
CA ALA A 20 8.06 19.46 19.68
C ALA A 20 7.80 20.88 19.11
N TYR A 21 8.78 21.76 19.15
CA TYR A 21 8.61 23.17 18.76
C TYR A 21 8.39 23.41 17.26
N HIS A 22 8.59 22.39 16.45
CA HIS A 22 8.32 22.46 15.02
C HIS A 22 6.87 22.12 14.66
N TRP A 23 6.12 21.50 15.56
CA TRP A 23 4.89 20.80 15.25
C TRP A 23 3.74 21.20 16.18
N SER A 24 2.51 21.07 15.68
CA SER A 24 1.36 20.99 16.56
C SER A 24 1.47 19.78 17.49
N LYS A 25 0.78 19.81 18.63
CA LYS A 25 0.81 18.71 19.62
C LYS A 25 0.43 17.36 18.99
N SER A 26 -0.64 17.36 18.19
CA SER A 26 -1.13 16.14 17.52
C SER A 26 -0.12 15.57 16.52
N THR A 27 0.55 16.43 15.74
CA THR A 27 1.59 15.99 14.80
C THR A 27 2.83 15.49 15.54
N HIS A 28 3.25 16.15 16.61
CA HIS A 28 4.38 15.71 17.42
C HIS A 28 4.16 14.34 18.05
N GLU A 29 2.95 14.06 18.54
CA GLU A 29 2.60 12.75 19.06
C GLU A 29 2.58 11.68 17.95
N ALA A 30 2.03 12.03 16.79
CA ALA A 30 1.93 11.13 15.66
C ALA A 30 3.29 10.75 15.03
N ILE A 31 4.27 11.64 15.03
CA ILE A 31 5.61 11.35 14.48
C ILE A 31 6.24 10.14 15.17
N LYS A 32 5.97 9.92 16.46
CA LYS A 32 6.51 8.80 17.23
C LYS A 32 6.01 7.43 16.73
N GLU A 33 4.90 7.40 16.04
CA GLU A 33 4.30 6.18 15.48
C GLU A 33 4.79 5.88 14.06
N LEU A 34 5.47 6.84 13.41
CA LEU A 34 5.98 6.64 12.07
C LEU A 34 7.11 5.59 12.05
N PRO A 35 7.12 4.71 11.06
CA PRO A 35 8.26 3.81 10.87
C PRO A 35 9.46 4.59 10.34
N PHE A 36 10.62 4.35 10.93
CA PHE A 36 11.94 4.80 10.51
C PHE A 36 12.79 3.59 10.08
N ASN A 37 14.08 3.77 9.82
CA ASN A 37 14.98 2.77 9.26
C ASN A 37 14.67 2.42 7.79
N GLN A 38 15.07 1.24 7.36
CA GLN A 38 14.75 0.75 6.02
C GLN A 38 13.34 0.19 5.99
N ASN A 39 12.53 0.71 5.08
CA ASN A 39 11.15 0.29 4.89
C ASN A 39 10.81 0.15 3.40
N VAL A 40 9.82 -0.68 3.12
CA VAL A 40 9.25 -0.81 1.78
C VAL A 40 7.76 -0.46 1.86
N PHE A 41 7.35 0.57 1.13
CA PHE A 41 5.96 0.99 1.03
C PHE A 41 5.53 0.91 -0.42
N TRP A 42 4.47 0.19 -0.72
CA TRP A 42 3.97 0.02 -2.09
C TRP A 42 5.02 -0.58 -3.05
N GLY A 43 5.87 -1.46 -2.55
CA GLY A 43 7.02 -2.00 -3.30
C GLY A 43 8.19 -1.03 -3.46
N ILE A 44 8.09 0.20 -2.96
CA ILE A 44 9.11 1.24 -3.07
C ILE A 44 10.00 1.21 -1.82
N PRO A 45 11.31 0.99 -1.95
CA PRO A 45 12.23 1.03 -0.81
C PRO A 45 12.51 2.48 -0.39
N PHE A 46 12.51 2.71 0.91
CA PHE A 46 12.90 3.96 1.54
C PHE A 46 13.97 3.72 2.59
N ASN A 47 14.95 4.60 2.65
CA ASN A 47 15.97 4.62 3.68
C ASN A 47 15.80 5.87 4.53
N PHE A 48 15.10 5.69 5.66
CA PHE A 48 15.00 6.72 6.69
C PHE A 48 16.23 6.67 7.59
N SER A 49 16.39 7.66 8.47
CA SER A 49 17.47 7.66 9.44
C SER A 49 17.45 6.40 10.30
N GLU A 50 18.59 5.75 10.45
CA GLU A 50 18.77 4.61 11.35
C GLU A 50 18.86 5.03 12.81
N ASN A 51 19.16 6.30 13.07
CA ASN A 51 19.40 6.78 14.41
C ASN A 51 18.10 7.32 15.03
N LEU A 52 17.42 6.46 15.80
CA LEU A 52 16.19 6.78 16.53
C LEU A 52 16.44 7.31 17.95
N SER A 53 17.69 7.63 18.31
CA SER A 53 17.96 8.23 19.61
C SER A 53 17.26 9.59 19.72
N ILE A 54 16.78 9.91 20.91
CA ILE A 54 15.94 11.08 21.22
C ILE A 54 16.58 12.41 20.74
N ASN A 55 17.90 12.45 20.58
CA ASN A 55 18.66 13.64 20.21
C ASN A 55 19.22 13.61 18.78
N SER A 56 18.94 12.57 17.99
CA SER A 56 19.45 12.48 16.62
C SER A 56 18.55 13.17 15.62
N LYS A 57 19.14 13.91 14.71
CA LYS A 57 18.42 14.52 13.60
C LYS A 57 18.03 13.42 12.61
N ASN A 58 16.75 13.29 12.34
CA ASN A 58 16.17 12.25 11.49
C ASN A 58 15.11 12.76 10.50
N LEU A 59 14.87 14.07 10.48
CA LEU A 59 13.94 14.74 9.58
C LEU A 59 14.58 15.99 8.96
N ILE A 60 14.23 16.24 7.70
CA ILE A 60 14.37 17.58 7.12
C ILE A 60 13.06 18.32 7.40
N VAL A 61 13.14 19.35 8.21
CA VAL A 61 11.99 20.21 8.55
C VAL A 61 12.16 21.58 7.91
N LEU A 62 11.10 22.02 7.23
CA LEU A 62 10.97 23.38 6.72
C LEU A 62 9.73 24.04 7.34
N ASN A 63 9.87 25.32 7.65
CA ASN A 63 8.82 26.16 8.20
C ASN A 63 9.11 27.63 7.85
N SER A 64 8.39 28.58 8.46
CA SER A 64 8.60 30.01 8.21
C SER A 64 10.02 30.51 8.54
N LYS A 65 10.73 29.88 9.48
CA LYS A 65 12.11 30.25 9.86
C LYS A 65 13.15 29.59 8.97
N THR A 66 12.96 28.33 8.62
CA THR A 66 13.83 27.56 7.72
C THR A 66 13.02 27.21 6.48
N ASN A 67 12.93 28.15 5.56
CA ASN A 67 12.02 28.05 4.42
C ASN A 67 12.63 27.44 3.16
N LYS A 68 13.93 27.07 3.18
CA LYS A 68 14.62 26.52 2.01
C LYS A 68 15.62 25.45 2.41
N LYS A 69 15.64 24.34 1.66
CA LYS A 69 16.67 23.30 1.77
C LYS A 69 17.06 22.82 0.37
N ILE A 70 18.35 22.54 0.19
CA ILE A 70 18.89 22.01 -1.06
C ILE A 70 19.46 20.62 -0.78
N ILE A 71 19.03 19.62 -1.56
CA ILE A 71 19.43 18.22 -1.46
C ILE A 71 20.13 17.84 -2.76
N PRO A 72 21.46 17.66 -2.79
CA PRO A 72 22.18 17.15 -3.95
C PRO A 72 21.75 15.72 -4.26
N VAL A 73 21.67 15.37 -5.55
CA VAL A 73 21.29 14.03 -6.00
C VAL A 73 22.36 13.40 -6.90
N GLY A 74 22.79 14.07 -7.95
CA GLY A 74 23.89 13.63 -8.83
C GLY A 74 23.57 12.44 -9.73
N ARG A 75 22.31 12.03 -9.86
CA ARG A 75 21.90 10.81 -10.58
C ARG A 75 20.73 11.09 -11.54
N LYS A 76 20.61 10.27 -12.58
CA LYS A 76 19.45 10.26 -13.48
C LYS A 76 18.29 9.51 -12.85
N SER A 77 17.07 9.93 -13.16
CA SER A 77 15.87 9.19 -12.78
C SER A 77 14.69 9.55 -13.67
N ARG A 78 13.67 8.66 -13.76
CA ARG A 78 12.37 8.97 -14.36
C ARG A 78 11.40 9.57 -13.36
N TYR A 79 11.48 9.12 -12.12
CA TYR A 79 10.68 9.64 -11.00
C TYR A 79 11.58 9.87 -9.80
N ILE A 80 11.21 10.87 -9.02
CA ILE A 80 11.72 11.06 -7.67
C ILE A 80 10.56 10.93 -6.69
N ILE A 81 10.74 10.12 -5.66
CA ILE A 81 9.67 9.72 -4.75
C ILE A 81 10.04 10.21 -3.35
N PHE A 82 9.12 10.91 -2.73
CA PHE A 82 9.29 11.50 -1.41
C PHE A 82 8.40 10.79 -0.39
N ALA A 83 8.96 10.49 0.78
CA ALA A 83 8.20 10.18 1.99
C ALA A 83 8.22 11.42 2.87
N HIS A 84 7.10 12.10 2.97
CA HIS A 84 6.96 13.40 3.63
C HIS A 84 5.59 13.55 4.30
N PHE A 85 5.40 14.64 5.02
CA PHE A 85 4.11 15.05 5.57
C PHE A 85 4.12 16.54 5.84
N CYS A 86 2.94 17.14 6.04
CA CYS A 86 2.79 18.50 6.56
C CYS A 86 2.10 18.47 7.92
N ASP A 87 2.32 19.51 8.69
CA ASP A 87 1.64 19.71 9.97
C ASP A 87 0.14 19.93 9.75
N SER A 88 -0.65 19.57 10.74
CA SER A 88 -2.05 19.93 10.80
C SER A 88 -2.15 21.43 11.08
N LYS A 89 -2.96 22.14 10.31
CA LYS A 89 -3.40 23.47 10.71
C LYS A 89 -4.42 23.28 11.83
N SER A 90 -4.10 23.75 13.03
CA SER A 90 -5.08 23.74 14.11
C SER A 90 -6.18 24.76 13.78
N LEU A 91 -7.40 24.28 13.75
CA LEU A 91 -8.58 25.13 13.65
C LEU A 91 -8.90 25.89 14.93
N GLU A 92 -8.36 25.45 16.04
CA GLU A 92 -8.52 26.15 17.32
C GLU A 92 -8.19 27.64 17.23
N ASN A 93 -7.29 28.02 16.33
CA ASN A 93 -6.90 29.43 16.14
C ASN A 93 -7.85 30.21 15.25
N GLU A 94 -8.73 29.59 14.47
CA GLU A 94 -9.63 30.32 13.57
C GLU A 94 -11.10 30.31 14.01
N LEU A 95 -11.56 29.27 14.71
CA LEU A 95 -12.99 29.11 15.05
C LEU A 95 -13.26 28.81 16.53
N GLY A 96 -12.24 28.66 17.37
CA GLY A 96 -12.41 28.30 18.79
C GLY A 96 -13.05 26.94 19.04
N GLN A 97 -13.06 26.08 18.04
CA GLN A 97 -13.56 24.71 18.13
C GLN A 97 -12.40 23.73 18.10
N SER A 98 -12.42 22.80 19.04
CA SER A 98 -11.50 21.68 19.07
C SER A 98 -11.53 20.92 17.75
N ASP A 99 -10.46 20.18 17.46
CA ASP A 99 -10.36 19.22 16.35
C ASP A 99 -11.53 18.21 16.40
N ASP A 100 -12.74 18.71 16.18
CA ASP A 100 -13.92 17.89 16.22
C ASP A 100 -13.86 16.94 15.03
N TYR A 101 -13.78 15.71 15.38
CA TYR A 101 -13.83 14.52 14.59
C TYR A 101 -14.92 14.54 13.49
N LEU A 102 -15.99 15.25 13.70
CA LEU A 102 -17.13 15.34 12.79
C LEU A 102 -17.00 16.44 11.72
N ASN A 103 -15.97 17.29 11.82
CA ASN A 103 -15.78 18.38 10.87
C ASN A 103 -14.50 18.24 10.04
N PRO A 104 -14.42 17.22 9.15
CA PRO A 104 -13.25 16.97 8.31
C PRO A 104 -13.03 18.04 7.23
N VAL A 105 -13.91 19.01 7.16
CA VAL A 105 -13.99 20.00 6.06
C VAL A 105 -12.87 21.01 6.13
N VAL A 106 -12.12 21.05 7.18
CA VAL A 106 -11.51 22.29 7.55
C VAL A 106 -10.03 22.44 7.20
N THR A 107 -9.38 21.39 6.79
CA THR A 107 -8.07 21.58 6.16
C THR A 107 -8.29 21.97 4.70
N GLN A 108 -7.97 23.18 4.36
CA GLN A 108 -8.14 23.75 3.01
C GLN A 108 -7.52 22.85 1.94
N PRO A 109 -8.31 22.03 1.23
CA PRO A 109 -7.77 21.19 0.17
C PRO A 109 -7.19 22.08 -0.92
N GLY A 110 -5.99 21.73 -1.39
CA GLY A 110 -5.32 22.52 -2.43
C GLY A 110 -4.51 23.72 -1.92
N GLU A 111 -4.43 23.96 -0.60
CA GLU A 111 -3.52 24.98 -0.05
C GLU A 111 -2.08 24.71 -0.54
N HIS A 112 -1.48 25.72 -1.17
CA HIS A 112 -0.10 25.68 -1.63
C HIS A 112 0.85 25.85 -0.44
N ILE A 113 1.50 24.76 -0.04
CA ILE A 113 2.34 24.71 1.16
C ILE A 113 3.81 24.96 0.82
N ALA A 114 4.30 24.32 -0.25
CA ALA A 114 5.70 24.33 -0.63
C ALA A 114 5.88 24.05 -2.12
N ASP A 115 7.12 24.20 -2.61
CA ASP A 115 7.54 23.74 -3.94
C ASP A 115 8.71 22.78 -3.84
N TYR A 116 8.68 21.76 -4.71
CA TYR A 116 9.87 21.03 -5.11
C TYR A 116 10.38 21.62 -6.42
N VAL A 117 11.61 22.13 -6.39
CA VAL A 117 12.32 22.60 -7.58
C VAL A 117 13.47 21.65 -7.90
N ILE A 118 13.32 20.93 -8.97
CA ILE A 118 14.36 20.04 -9.50
C ILE A 118 15.28 20.88 -10.39
N THR A 119 16.57 20.85 -10.14
CA THR A 119 17.59 21.45 -11.00
C THR A 119 18.40 20.33 -11.63
N TYR A 120 18.46 20.30 -12.95
CA TYR A 120 19.26 19.34 -13.70
C TYR A 120 20.70 19.84 -13.91
N SER A 121 21.62 18.91 -14.22
CA SER A 121 23.04 19.24 -14.42
C SER A 121 23.29 20.16 -15.61
N ASN A 122 22.39 20.18 -16.60
CA ASN A 122 22.42 21.07 -17.77
C ASN A 122 21.81 22.47 -17.50
N GLY A 123 21.39 22.75 -16.25
CA GLY A 123 20.79 24.05 -15.87
C GLY A 123 19.27 24.14 -16.02
N LEU A 124 18.61 23.19 -16.68
CA LEU A 124 17.16 23.16 -16.74
C LEU A 124 16.55 22.98 -15.34
N THR A 125 15.33 23.49 -15.18
CA THR A 125 14.60 23.37 -13.90
C THR A 125 13.17 22.92 -14.14
N GLN A 126 12.63 22.20 -13.15
CA GLN A 126 11.24 21.80 -13.07
C GLN A 126 10.72 22.14 -11.69
N SER A 127 9.61 22.88 -11.61
CA SER A 127 8.96 23.21 -10.35
C SER A 127 7.62 22.51 -10.21
N THR A 128 7.35 21.98 -9.02
CA THR A 128 6.10 21.30 -8.68
C THR A 128 5.57 21.83 -7.36
N LYS A 129 4.32 22.31 -7.38
CA LYS A 129 3.62 22.77 -6.18
C LYS A 129 3.25 21.59 -5.30
N LEU A 130 3.50 21.72 -4.01
CA LEU A 130 2.99 20.80 -2.99
C LEU A 130 1.72 21.38 -2.40
N ARG A 131 0.60 20.79 -2.72
CA ARG A 131 -0.72 21.19 -2.26
C ARG A 131 -1.23 20.21 -1.23
N ARG A 132 -1.80 20.74 -0.17
CA ARG A 132 -2.45 19.94 0.88
C ARG A 132 -3.50 19.03 0.28
N ARG A 133 -3.50 17.75 0.65
CA ARG A 133 -4.35 16.67 0.16
C ARG A 133 -4.11 16.23 -1.30
N PHE A 134 -3.20 16.86 -2.02
CA PHE A 134 -2.80 16.44 -3.35
C PHE A 134 -1.42 15.78 -3.32
N GLU A 135 -0.37 16.56 -3.33
CA GLU A 135 1.01 16.07 -3.35
C GLU A 135 1.52 15.76 -1.94
N ILE A 136 0.99 16.43 -0.92
CA ILE A 136 1.38 16.25 0.49
C ILE A 136 0.14 16.17 1.39
N ASN A 137 0.22 15.34 2.42
CA ASN A 137 -0.86 15.17 3.38
C ASN A 137 -0.40 15.40 4.81
N GLN A 138 -1.36 15.58 5.71
CA GLN A 138 -1.09 15.57 7.15
C GLN A 138 -0.66 14.18 7.58
N ILE A 139 0.12 14.12 8.66
CA ILE A 139 0.61 12.86 9.22
C ILE A 139 -0.51 11.92 9.69
N ARG A 140 -1.62 12.49 10.16
CA ARG A 140 -2.86 11.77 10.45
C ARG A 140 -3.98 12.34 9.60
N THR A 141 -4.63 11.49 8.84
CA THR A 141 -5.81 11.88 8.07
C THR A 141 -6.75 10.70 7.97
N ARG A 142 -8.03 10.96 8.17
CA ARG A 142 -9.09 9.96 7.95
C ARG A 142 -9.54 9.90 6.51
N MET A 143 -9.29 10.95 5.78
CA MET A 143 -9.58 10.95 4.35
C MET A 143 -8.45 10.24 3.64
N GLN A 144 -8.82 9.16 2.98
CA GLN A 144 -7.92 8.39 2.14
C GLN A 144 -7.08 9.34 1.29
N SER A 145 -5.84 9.00 1.17
CA SER A 145 -4.76 9.58 0.37
C SER A 145 -5.10 10.84 -0.42
N GLY A 146 -4.15 11.73 -0.52
CA GLY A 146 -4.23 12.83 -1.47
C GLY A 146 -4.47 12.32 -2.89
N PHE A 147 -4.93 13.18 -3.76
CA PHE A 147 -5.22 12.81 -5.16
C PHE A 147 -3.96 12.34 -5.91
N SER A 148 -2.77 12.80 -5.53
CA SER A 148 -1.49 12.48 -6.17
C SER A 148 -0.53 11.72 -5.26
N SER A 149 -0.75 11.70 -3.95
CA SER A 149 0.06 10.98 -2.96
C SER A 149 -0.70 9.80 -2.36
N ARG A 150 0.03 8.89 -1.72
CA ARG A 150 -0.52 7.73 -1.01
C ARG A 150 -0.02 7.71 0.42
N GLN A 151 -0.87 7.34 1.37
CA GLN A 151 -0.43 7.01 2.71
C GLN A 151 0.30 5.66 2.68
N HIS A 152 1.41 5.53 3.40
CA HIS A 152 2.18 4.27 3.39
C HIS A 152 1.38 3.06 3.91
N GLN A 153 0.35 3.29 4.70
CA GLN A 153 -0.52 2.27 5.28
C GLN A 153 -1.87 2.14 4.57
N ASP A 154 -2.12 2.94 3.53
CA ASP A 154 -3.41 2.95 2.86
C ASP A 154 -3.46 1.86 1.78
N LEU A 155 -3.96 0.70 2.13
CA LEU A 155 -4.27 -0.39 1.20
C LEU A 155 -5.73 -0.36 0.72
N THR A 156 -6.58 0.52 1.26
CA THR A 156 -8.01 0.55 0.92
C THR A 156 -8.25 0.86 -0.54
N SER A 157 -7.40 1.67 -1.12
CA SER A 157 -7.46 2.01 -2.53
C SER A 157 -7.17 0.82 -3.46
N LEU A 158 -6.45 -0.21 -2.99
CA LEU A 158 -6.25 -1.47 -3.70
C LEU A 158 -7.46 -2.39 -3.54
N ASN A 159 -8.12 -2.32 -2.41
CA ASN A 159 -9.22 -3.20 -2.04
C ASN A 159 -10.58 -2.72 -2.52
N PHE A 160 -10.66 -1.60 -3.22
CA PHE A 160 -11.94 -1.02 -3.66
C PHE A 160 -12.78 -1.98 -4.49
N ARG A 161 -12.18 -2.95 -5.16
CA ARG A 161 -12.84 -4.02 -5.94
C ARG A 161 -12.10 -5.35 -5.85
N GLY A 162 -11.21 -5.51 -4.90
CA GLY A 162 -10.39 -6.69 -4.75
C GLY A 162 -10.84 -7.60 -3.62
N PRO A 163 -10.23 -8.78 -3.52
CA PRO A 163 -10.49 -9.68 -2.42
C PRO A 163 -10.03 -9.03 -1.12
N TYR A 164 -10.90 -9.05 -0.15
CA TYR A 164 -10.61 -8.57 1.20
C TYR A 164 -9.79 -9.62 1.97
N PRO A 165 -9.08 -9.21 3.04
CA PRO A 165 -8.47 -10.16 3.97
C PRO A 165 -9.47 -11.22 4.44
N ASP A 166 -9.00 -12.42 4.65
CA ASP A 166 -9.84 -13.63 4.84
C ASP A 166 -10.84 -13.59 5.99
N ASN A 167 -10.65 -12.72 6.95
CA ASN A 167 -11.54 -12.54 8.11
C ASN A 167 -12.45 -11.32 7.98
N SER A 168 -12.60 -10.77 6.79
CA SER A 168 -13.38 -9.57 6.59
C SER A 168 -14.88 -9.85 6.60
N TRP A 169 -15.57 -9.17 7.47
CA TRP A 169 -17.02 -9.08 7.46
C TRP A 169 -17.47 -7.95 6.51
N GLY A 170 -17.17 -8.10 5.22
CA GLY A 170 -17.61 -7.16 4.19
C GLY A 170 -17.04 -5.74 4.33
N ARG A 171 -17.82 -4.76 4.00
CA ARG A 171 -17.43 -3.35 3.83
C ARG A 171 -16.79 -2.67 5.03
N TRP A 172 -16.92 -3.22 6.22
CA TRP A 172 -16.46 -2.61 7.46
C TRP A 172 -14.97 -2.72 7.68
N GLN A 173 -14.29 -3.52 6.88
CA GLN A 173 -12.86 -3.79 7.03
C GLN A 173 -12.02 -3.27 5.87
N THR A 174 -12.50 -2.26 5.18
CA THR A 174 -11.75 -1.58 4.12
C THR A 174 -10.69 -0.63 4.65
N GLY A 175 -10.62 -0.44 5.96
CA GLY A 175 -9.56 0.33 6.60
C GLY A 175 -8.30 -0.51 6.78
N VAL A 176 -7.14 0.07 6.57
CA VAL A 176 -5.89 -0.51 7.04
C VAL A 176 -5.88 -0.35 8.55
N PHE A 177 -6.02 -1.47 9.22
CA PHE A 177 -5.85 -1.50 10.66
C PHE A 177 -4.38 -1.78 10.96
N VAL A 178 -3.73 -0.82 11.56
CA VAL A 178 -2.43 -1.02 12.14
C VAL A 178 -2.64 -1.64 13.51
N GLY A 179 -2.33 -2.89 13.64
CA GLY A 179 -2.54 -3.66 14.87
C GLY A 179 -3.18 -5.02 14.58
N ASP A 180 -3.35 -5.81 15.60
CA ASP A 180 -4.05 -7.08 15.49
C ASP A 180 -5.43 -6.91 14.87
N PRO A 181 -5.85 -7.83 13.98
CA PRO A 181 -7.21 -7.82 13.47
C PRO A 181 -8.18 -7.82 14.64
N PRO A 182 -9.32 -7.12 14.53
CA PRO A 182 -10.28 -7.07 15.61
C PRO A 182 -10.66 -8.49 16.02
N LYS A 183 -10.45 -8.80 17.28
CA LYS A 183 -10.88 -10.08 17.86
C LYS A 183 -12.37 -10.21 17.59
N SER A 184 -12.74 -11.29 16.96
CA SER A 184 -14.09 -11.54 16.43
C SER A 184 -15.22 -11.22 17.41
N GLY A 185 -16.27 -10.54 16.95
CA GLY A 185 -17.53 -10.34 17.64
C GLY A 185 -18.07 -8.92 17.55
N ARG A 186 -19.37 -8.78 17.67
CA ARG A 186 -20.08 -7.49 17.68
C ARG A 186 -19.63 -6.52 18.78
N THR A 187 -19.06 -7.04 19.87
CA THR A 187 -18.49 -6.26 20.98
C THR A 187 -17.17 -5.59 20.60
N ALA A 188 -16.34 -6.24 19.80
CA ALA A 188 -15.08 -5.66 19.33
C ALA A 188 -15.30 -4.38 18.49
N ALA A 189 -16.42 -4.29 17.79
CA ALA A 189 -16.72 -3.11 16.96
C ALA A 189 -17.02 -1.85 17.81
N LYS A 190 -17.54 -1.98 19.01
CA LYS A 190 -17.86 -0.84 19.87
C LYS A 190 -16.62 -0.33 20.59
N ASP A 191 -15.87 -1.24 21.20
CA ASP A 191 -14.61 -0.88 21.89
C ASP A 191 -13.56 -0.37 20.90
N ASP A 192 -13.51 -0.96 19.71
CA ASP A 192 -12.66 -0.50 18.61
C ASP A 192 -13.04 0.88 18.09
N TYR A 193 -14.31 1.24 18.11
CA TYR A 193 -14.78 2.56 17.66
C TYR A 193 -14.39 3.67 18.64
N GLU A 194 -14.42 3.38 19.93
CA GLU A 194 -14.03 4.31 20.99
C GLU A 194 -12.50 4.45 21.12
N THR A 195 -11.74 3.38 20.91
CA THR A 195 -10.28 3.41 20.94
C THR A 195 -9.64 3.91 19.64
N ARG A 196 -10.36 3.89 18.51
CA ARG A 196 -9.89 4.36 17.21
C ARG A 196 -10.31 5.79 16.90
N SER A 197 -10.33 6.64 17.88
CA SER A 197 -10.65 8.06 17.68
C SER A 197 -9.70 8.76 16.69
N MET A 198 -8.48 8.25 16.52
CA MET A 198 -7.49 8.86 15.64
C MET A 198 -7.04 7.91 14.51
N PRO A 199 -6.89 8.38 13.26
CA PRO A 199 -6.28 7.60 12.20
C PRO A 199 -4.81 7.35 12.51
N PRO A 200 -4.24 6.24 12.03
CA PRO A 200 -2.83 5.94 12.23
C PRO A 200 -1.94 7.01 11.58
N ALA A 201 -0.79 7.25 12.18
CA ALA A 201 0.21 8.13 11.60
C ALA A 201 0.77 7.53 10.31
N SER A 202 0.87 8.32 9.26
CA SER A 202 1.32 7.83 7.95
C SER A 202 2.25 8.81 7.25
N TRP A 203 3.31 8.28 6.64
CA TRP A 203 4.04 8.98 5.60
C TRP A 203 3.13 9.19 4.39
N SER A 204 3.13 10.38 3.83
CA SER A 204 2.57 10.66 2.51
C SER A 204 3.63 10.34 1.46
N ILE A 205 3.34 9.41 0.57
CA ILE A 205 4.26 8.99 -0.49
C ILE A 205 3.84 9.69 -1.78
N PHE A 206 4.72 10.52 -2.32
CA PHE A 206 4.49 11.27 -3.53
C PHE A 206 5.56 10.98 -4.57
N ALA A 207 5.16 10.55 -5.77
CA ALA A 207 6.05 10.27 -6.88
C ALA A 207 5.95 11.36 -7.94
N LEU A 208 7.01 12.14 -8.08
CA LEU A 208 7.13 13.20 -9.08
C LEU A 208 7.77 12.66 -10.35
N LYS A 209 7.03 12.71 -11.47
CA LYS A 209 7.59 12.42 -12.81
C LYS A 209 8.53 13.54 -13.23
N LEU A 210 9.70 13.16 -13.69
CA LEU A 210 10.73 14.10 -14.16
C LEU A 210 10.57 14.39 -15.64
N ASN A 211 10.67 15.67 -16.01
CA ASN A 211 10.52 16.12 -17.40
C ASN A 211 11.74 15.81 -18.27
N HIS A 212 12.92 15.67 -17.62
CA HIS A 212 14.19 15.43 -18.29
C HIS A 212 14.92 14.23 -17.67
N PRO A 213 14.38 13.00 -17.82
CA PRO A 213 14.94 11.81 -17.19
C PRO A 213 16.33 11.41 -17.73
N GLU A 214 16.67 11.90 -18.93
CA GLU A 214 17.97 11.74 -19.58
C GLU A 214 19.09 12.57 -18.93
N ASN A 215 18.74 13.62 -18.19
CA ASN A 215 19.68 14.51 -17.52
C ASN A 215 19.83 14.15 -16.04
N PRO A 216 21.06 14.13 -15.50
CA PRO A 216 21.24 13.94 -14.06
C PRO A 216 20.56 15.08 -13.27
N ILE A 217 19.90 14.74 -12.18
CA ILE A 217 19.39 15.69 -11.20
C ILE A 217 20.58 16.26 -10.45
N LYS A 218 20.88 17.55 -10.59
CA LYS A 218 21.91 18.20 -9.80
C LYS A 218 21.50 18.29 -8.33
N ASN A 219 20.30 18.83 -8.09
CA ASN A 219 19.73 18.93 -6.76
C ASN A 219 18.19 19.05 -6.78
N VAL A 220 17.60 18.79 -5.64
CA VAL A 220 16.22 19.14 -5.30
C VAL A 220 16.26 20.29 -4.32
N THR A 221 15.63 21.39 -4.66
CA THR A 221 15.39 22.50 -3.72
C THR A 221 13.97 22.43 -3.21
N VAL A 222 13.81 22.38 -1.91
CA VAL A 222 12.50 22.49 -1.25
C VAL A 222 12.33 23.91 -0.76
N LYS A 223 11.18 24.53 -1.08
CA LYS A 223 10.84 25.90 -0.64
C LYS A 223 9.48 25.87 0.04
N SER A 224 9.42 26.24 1.31
CA SER A 224 8.16 26.36 2.06
C SER A 224 7.65 27.81 2.02
N PHE A 225 6.34 27.98 1.88
CA PHE A 225 5.69 29.30 1.81
C PHE A 225 4.64 29.48 2.89
N ALA A 226 4.08 28.41 3.39
CA ALA A 226 3.02 28.45 4.38
C ALA A 226 3.56 28.54 5.81
N ASN A 227 2.73 29.04 6.73
CA ASN A 227 2.98 28.99 8.17
C ASN A 227 2.74 27.56 8.74
N VAL A 228 3.05 26.56 7.95
CA VAL A 228 2.87 25.15 8.26
C VAL A 228 4.20 24.45 8.09
N SER A 229 4.60 23.69 9.08
CA SER A 229 5.81 22.88 8.97
C SER A 229 5.61 21.69 8.03
N ILE A 230 6.64 21.36 7.28
CA ILE A 230 6.71 20.12 6.50
C ILE A 230 7.88 19.29 6.96
N GLY A 231 7.70 17.95 6.99
CA GLY A 231 8.73 16.99 7.32
C GLY A 231 9.02 16.08 6.14
N ILE A 232 10.29 15.88 5.82
CA ILE A 232 10.75 14.94 4.78
C ILE A 232 11.64 13.92 5.47
N GLY A 233 11.24 12.64 5.38
CA GLY A 233 11.98 11.53 6.00
C GLY A 233 12.89 10.79 5.03
N ALA A 234 12.44 10.58 3.79
CA ALA A 234 13.23 9.81 2.83
C ALA A 234 12.93 10.23 1.38
N VAL A 235 13.88 9.93 0.50
CA VAL A 235 13.79 10.16 -0.95
C VAL A 235 14.32 8.95 -1.70
N THR A 236 13.57 8.49 -2.70
CA THR A 236 13.93 7.37 -3.56
C THR A 236 13.83 7.77 -5.02
N LEU A 237 14.77 7.35 -5.84
CA LEU A 237 14.76 7.49 -7.28
C LEU A 237 14.23 6.22 -7.93
N TYR A 238 13.46 6.36 -9.00
CA TYR A 238 12.85 5.25 -9.72
C TYR A 238 13.02 5.39 -11.22
N GLN A 239 13.50 4.31 -11.87
CA GLN A 239 13.81 4.26 -13.30
C GLN A 239 12.74 3.56 -14.14
N GLY A 240 11.73 2.97 -13.52
CA GLY A 240 10.65 2.28 -14.23
C GLY A 240 9.82 3.22 -15.12
N GLU A 241 9.12 2.65 -16.09
CA GLU A 241 8.37 3.42 -17.09
C GLU A 241 7.01 3.86 -16.56
N SER A 242 6.36 3.00 -15.81
CA SER A 242 5.05 3.24 -15.22
C SER A 242 5.15 4.08 -13.95
N HIS A 243 4.09 4.83 -13.66
CA HIS A 243 4.02 5.58 -12.41
C HIS A 243 3.98 4.61 -11.21
N PRO A 244 4.92 4.69 -10.25
CA PRO A 244 5.09 3.68 -9.20
C PRO A 244 3.92 3.58 -8.22
N LEU A 245 3.09 4.63 -8.13
CA LEU A 245 1.88 4.65 -7.29
C LEU A 245 0.59 4.48 -8.10
N ARG A 246 0.69 4.02 -9.35
CA ARG A 246 -0.48 3.80 -10.18
C ARG A 246 -1.32 2.66 -9.62
N HIS A 247 -2.61 2.91 -9.44
CA HIS A 247 -3.55 1.84 -9.17
C HIS A 247 -3.75 0.94 -10.37
N MET A 248 -3.61 -0.36 -10.11
CA MET A 248 -3.97 -1.41 -11.05
C MET A 248 -5.04 -2.28 -10.40
N PRO A 249 -5.99 -2.81 -11.17
CA PRO A 249 -6.91 -3.83 -10.68
C PRO A 249 -6.13 -4.99 -10.05
N LEU A 250 -6.70 -5.63 -9.05
CA LEU A 250 -6.11 -6.85 -8.50
C LEU A 250 -6.31 -7.99 -9.49
N GLU A 251 -5.21 -8.67 -9.79
CA GLU A 251 -5.18 -9.89 -10.57
C GLU A 251 -4.74 -11.05 -9.69
N THR A 252 -5.47 -12.16 -9.76
CA THR A 252 -5.07 -13.38 -9.07
C THR A 252 -4.13 -14.18 -9.96
N VAL A 253 -2.95 -14.50 -9.45
CA VAL A 253 -1.91 -15.26 -10.14
C VAL A 253 -1.65 -16.56 -9.40
N GLU A 254 -1.80 -17.69 -10.06
CA GLU A 254 -1.31 -18.99 -9.60
C GLU A 254 0.17 -19.13 -9.92
N ILE A 255 0.95 -19.56 -8.95
CA ILE A 255 2.38 -19.78 -9.04
C ILE A 255 2.68 -21.24 -8.68
N THR A 256 3.45 -21.91 -9.52
CA THR A 256 3.80 -23.33 -9.36
C THR A 256 5.27 -23.54 -9.67
N HIS A 257 6.00 -24.17 -8.77
CA HIS A 257 7.31 -24.72 -9.08
C HIS A 257 7.19 -26.00 -9.90
N LYS A 258 8.03 -26.16 -10.92
CA LYS A 258 8.01 -27.37 -11.77
C LYS A 258 8.43 -28.65 -11.05
N ASP A 259 9.13 -28.52 -9.94
CA ASP A 259 9.49 -29.64 -9.06
C ASP A 259 8.37 -30.02 -8.07
N GLY A 260 7.23 -29.31 -8.10
CA GLY A 260 6.09 -29.57 -7.24
C GLY A 260 6.21 -29.04 -5.82
N THR A 261 7.29 -28.31 -5.49
CA THR A 261 7.43 -27.69 -4.17
C THR A 261 6.62 -26.41 -4.06
N SER A 262 6.16 -26.09 -2.87
CA SER A 262 5.48 -24.81 -2.61
C SER A 262 6.50 -23.67 -2.53
N PRO A 263 6.20 -22.49 -3.15
CA PRO A 263 7.00 -21.30 -3.00
C PRO A 263 7.15 -20.89 -1.53
N LYS A 264 8.39 -20.57 -1.14
CA LYS A 264 8.71 -20.10 0.23
C LYS A 264 8.64 -18.61 0.35
N GLU A 265 9.15 -17.91 -0.66
CA GLU A 265 9.20 -16.45 -0.69
C GLU A 265 8.72 -15.94 -2.06
N ILE A 266 7.72 -15.06 -2.03
CA ILE A 266 7.23 -14.37 -3.22
C ILE A 266 7.28 -12.88 -2.96
N THR A 267 8.00 -12.16 -3.82
CA THR A 267 8.12 -10.71 -3.74
C THR A 267 7.83 -10.05 -5.09
N LEU A 268 7.45 -8.78 -5.04
CA LEU A 268 7.16 -7.95 -6.21
C LEU A 268 8.08 -6.73 -6.16
N ASP A 269 8.79 -6.45 -7.24
CA ASP A 269 9.74 -5.33 -7.26
C ASP A 269 9.04 -3.96 -7.36
N THR A 270 7.83 -3.91 -7.89
CA THR A 270 7.00 -2.70 -7.99
C THR A 270 5.52 -3.06 -7.92
N GLY A 271 4.79 -2.43 -7.02
CA GLY A 271 3.38 -2.74 -6.76
C GLY A 271 3.18 -3.44 -5.42
N VAL A 272 2.08 -4.14 -5.27
CA VAL A 272 1.68 -4.75 -4.00
C VAL A 272 1.17 -6.17 -4.22
N ILE A 273 1.57 -7.07 -3.34
CA ILE A 273 0.92 -8.36 -3.14
C ILE A 273 -0.09 -8.15 -2.01
N ALA A 274 -1.37 -8.11 -2.36
CA ALA A 274 -2.46 -7.87 -1.41
C ALA A 274 -2.81 -9.13 -0.61
N ARG A 275 -2.59 -10.30 -1.20
CA ARG A 275 -2.85 -11.61 -0.58
C ARG A 275 -1.86 -12.64 -1.10
N ASN A 276 -1.49 -13.58 -0.24
CA ASN A 276 -0.71 -14.76 -0.58
C ASN A 276 -1.32 -15.96 0.15
N ARG A 277 -1.63 -17.03 -0.59
CA ARG A 277 -2.23 -18.24 -0.03
C ARG A 277 -1.76 -19.49 -0.76
N THR A 278 -1.30 -20.49 -0.04
CA THR A 278 -1.05 -21.81 -0.55
C THR A 278 -2.37 -22.52 -0.79
N LEU A 279 -2.58 -23.06 -1.99
CA LEU A 279 -3.76 -23.83 -2.30
C LEU A 279 -3.64 -25.23 -1.74
N LYS A 280 -4.69 -25.67 -1.10
CA LYS A 280 -4.78 -26.99 -0.49
C LYS A 280 -5.93 -27.77 -1.07
N LYS A 281 -5.84 -29.09 -1.03
CA LYS A 281 -6.84 -29.99 -1.54
C LYS A 281 -7.59 -30.70 -0.40
N ILE A 282 -8.88 -30.84 -0.59
CA ILE A 282 -9.72 -31.72 0.23
C ILE A 282 -10.37 -32.76 -0.66
N SER A 283 -10.36 -34.01 -0.25
CA SER A 283 -11.09 -35.06 -1.00
C SER A 283 -12.60 -34.88 -0.82
N GLY A 284 -13.38 -35.16 -1.88
CA GLY A 284 -14.83 -35.07 -1.83
C GLY A 284 -15.47 -35.91 -0.73
N ASP A 285 -14.93 -37.09 -0.48
CA ASP A 285 -15.43 -37.98 0.57
C ASP A 285 -15.20 -37.47 1.97
N LYS A 286 -14.01 -36.87 2.22
CA LYS A 286 -13.72 -36.18 3.48
C LYS A 286 -14.62 -34.94 3.65
N TRP A 287 -14.87 -34.21 2.57
CA TRP A 287 -15.78 -33.07 2.57
C TRP A 287 -17.19 -33.47 3.00
N LEU A 288 -17.72 -34.58 2.43
CA LEU A 288 -19.06 -35.06 2.75
C LEU A 288 -19.17 -35.64 4.16
N SER A 289 -18.10 -36.27 4.66
CA SER A 289 -18.11 -36.85 6.02
C SER A 289 -17.90 -35.86 7.15
N GLU A 290 -17.35 -34.68 6.86
CA GLU A 290 -17.02 -33.66 7.87
C GLU A 290 -17.60 -32.30 7.46
N PRO A 291 -18.91 -32.06 7.71
CA PRO A 291 -19.62 -30.90 7.21
C PRO A 291 -19.12 -29.54 7.73
N LEU A 292 -18.29 -29.55 8.76
CA LEU A 292 -17.63 -28.33 9.26
C LEU A 292 -16.27 -28.08 8.63
N LYS A 293 -15.69 -29.05 7.91
CA LYS A 293 -14.48 -28.83 7.11
C LYS A 293 -14.85 -28.01 5.87
N GLY A 294 -14.12 -26.97 5.64
CA GLY A 294 -14.35 -26.09 4.50
C GLY A 294 -14.71 -24.65 4.87
N TRP A 295 -14.83 -24.37 6.13
CA TRP A 295 -14.94 -23.01 6.64
C TRP A 295 -13.58 -22.31 6.82
N GLY A 296 -12.59 -22.71 5.99
CA GLY A 296 -11.27 -22.07 5.94
C GLY A 296 -10.17 -22.78 6.72
N GLU A 297 -10.49 -23.81 7.49
CA GLU A 297 -9.52 -24.52 8.31
C GLU A 297 -9.34 -25.98 7.86
N ASN A 298 -8.11 -26.51 7.94
CA ASN A 298 -7.79 -27.94 7.80
C ASN A 298 -7.99 -28.57 6.42
N LEU A 299 -7.65 -27.87 5.35
CA LEU A 299 -7.34 -28.54 4.07
C LEU A 299 -5.96 -29.18 4.20
N GLU A 300 -5.87 -30.49 3.97
CA GLU A 300 -4.75 -31.30 4.46
C GLU A 300 -3.57 -31.39 3.50
N ASP A 301 -3.82 -31.36 2.19
CA ASP A 301 -2.77 -31.57 1.20
C ASP A 301 -2.35 -30.26 0.52
N ASP A 302 -1.08 -29.92 0.62
CA ASP A 302 -0.46 -28.86 -0.16
C ASP A 302 -0.33 -29.33 -1.62
N LEU A 303 -0.85 -28.53 -2.54
CA LEU A 303 -0.79 -28.82 -3.99
C LEU A 303 0.51 -28.35 -4.64
N GLY A 304 1.43 -27.71 -3.89
CA GLY A 304 2.59 -27.05 -4.48
C GLY A 304 2.22 -25.81 -5.29
N VAL A 305 0.98 -25.30 -5.13
CA VAL A 305 0.47 -24.12 -5.85
C VAL A 305 0.19 -23.01 -4.87
N THR A 306 0.70 -21.85 -5.17
CA THR A 306 0.42 -20.63 -4.40
C THR A 306 -0.36 -19.64 -5.26
N ALA A 307 -1.47 -19.12 -4.74
CA ALA A 307 -2.20 -18.01 -5.36
C ALA A 307 -1.85 -16.72 -4.68
N ILE A 308 -1.49 -15.72 -5.46
CA ILE A 308 -1.27 -14.34 -4.99
C ILE A 308 -2.21 -13.39 -5.70
N ASP A 309 -2.69 -12.38 -4.97
CA ASP A 309 -3.45 -11.28 -5.55
C ASP A 309 -2.52 -10.07 -5.65
N ILE A 310 -2.24 -9.63 -6.87
CA ILE A 310 -1.28 -8.55 -7.14
C ILE A 310 -1.96 -7.33 -7.73
N SER A 311 -1.50 -6.14 -7.35
CA SER A 311 -1.71 -4.89 -8.07
C SER A 311 -0.35 -4.39 -8.55
N ALA A 312 -0.06 -4.58 -9.84
CA ALA A 312 1.23 -4.27 -10.42
C ALA A 312 1.09 -3.71 -11.83
N THR A 313 2.00 -2.84 -12.22
CA THR A 313 2.12 -2.37 -13.60
C THR A 313 2.91 -3.38 -14.45
N GLY A 314 2.76 -3.32 -15.78
CA GLY A 314 3.41 -4.29 -16.67
C GLY A 314 4.94 -4.27 -16.64
N ASP A 315 5.55 -3.22 -16.11
CA ASP A 315 7.01 -3.14 -15.93
C ASP A 315 7.51 -3.74 -14.60
N ALA A 316 6.61 -4.31 -13.79
CA ALA A 316 6.97 -5.04 -12.58
C ALA A 316 7.51 -6.45 -12.87
N SER A 317 8.20 -7.02 -11.88
CA SER A 317 8.68 -8.40 -11.90
C SER A 317 8.32 -9.10 -10.59
N ILE A 318 7.82 -10.33 -10.68
CA ILE A 318 7.59 -11.20 -9.53
C ILE A 318 8.85 -12.04 -9.34
N ASN A 319 9.36 -12.07 -8.12
CA ASN A 319 10.45 -12.96 -7.72
C ASN A 319 9.88 -14.08 -6.84
N VAL A 320 10.09 -15.31 -7.25
CA VAL A 320 9.68 -16.51 -6.54
C VAL A 320 10.92 -17.34 -6.23
N ASP A 321 11.36 -17.35 -4.99
CA ASP A 321 12.55 -18.09 -4.55
C ASP A 321 13.80 -17.84 -5.43
N GLY A 322 13.97 -16.62 -5.94
CA GLY A 322 15.05 -16.21 -6.85
C GLY A 322 14.71 -16.33 -8.34
N SER A 323 13.63 -17.00 -8.73
CA SER A 323 13.16 -17.10 -10.12
C SER A 323 12.32 -15.87 -10.50
N ILE A 324 12.62 -15.24 -11.63
CA ILE A 324 12.00 -13.97 -12.04
C ILE A 324 10.96 -14.20 -13.13
N ILE A 325 9.76 -13.67 -12.94
CA ILE A 325 8.64 -13.64 -13.87
C ILE A 325 8.32 -12.19 -14.22
N GLU A 326 8.27 -11.87 -15.52
CA GLU A 326 7.91 -10.54 -15.99
C GLU A 326 6.39 -10.38 -16.04
N VAL A 327 5.87 -9.38 -15.34
CA VAL A 327 4.43 -9.11 -15.26
C VAL A 327 3.86 -8.74 -16.64
N LYS A 328 4.62 -8.06 -17.49
CA LYS A 328 4.18 -7.74 -18.86
C LYS A 328 3.86 -8.98 -19.69
N ASP A 329 4.70 -10.02 -19.57
CA ASP A 329 4.53 -11.27 -20.33
C ASP A 329 3.32 -12.05 -19.78
N LEU A 330 3.18 -12.04 -18.45
CA LEU A 330 2.03 -12.61 -17.77
C LEU A 330 0.71 -11.94 -18.19
N TYR A 331 0.67 -10.61 -18.27
CA TYR A 331 -0.53 -9.89 -18.71
C TYR A 331 -0.83 -10.07 -20.20
N ALA A 332 0.20 -10.13 -21.03
CA ALA A 332 0.02 -10.32 -22.47
C ALA A 332 -0.49 -11.71 -22.83
N ASN A 333 0.00 -12.74 -22.14
CA ASN A 333 -0.23 -14.14 -22.50
C ASN A 333 -1.14 -14.89 -21.52
N GLN A 334 -1.59 -14.25 -20.43
CA GLN A 334 -2.32 -14.85 -19.31
C GLN A 334 -1.52 -15.94 -18.55
N SER A 335 -0.30 -16.20 -18.99
CA SER A 335 0.64 -17.12 -18.36
C SER A 335 2.07 -16.73 -18.72
N SER A 336 3.01 -17.09 -17.88
CA SER A 336 4.43 -16.85 -18.10
C SER A 336 5.25 -17.87 -17.33
N THR A 337 6.44 -18.18 -17.84
CA THR A 337 7.43 -19.00 -17.15
C THR A 337 8.59 -18.12 -16.72
N SER A 338 9.17 -18.38 -15.56
CA SER A 338 10.34 -17.64 -15.06
C SER A 338 11.52 -17.75 -16.05
N ARG A 339 12.42 -16.76 -16.02
CA ARG A 339 13.58 -16.70 -16.92
C ARG A 339 14.48 -17.92 -16.86
N ASP A 340 14.57 -18.58 -15.70
CA ASP A 340 15.33 -19.82 -15.48
C ASP A 340 14.53 -21.11 -15.76
N GLY A 341 13.26 -20.96 -16.14
CA GLY A 341 12.38 -22.05 -16.52
C GLY A 341 11.84 -22.89 -15.36
N LYS A 342 12.04 -22.49 -14.10
CA LYS A 342 11.69 -23.32 -12.93
C LYS A 342 10.29 -23.06 -12.37
N VAL A 343 9.72 -21.89 -12.62
CA VAL A 343 8.44 -21.46 -12.07
C VAL A 343 7.49 -21.08 -13.18
N ASP A 344 6.28 -21.58 -13.12
CA ASP A 344 5.18 -21.18 -13.98
C ASP A 344 4.21 -20.29 -13.20
N ALA A 345 3.69 -19.26 -13.88
CA ALA A 345 2.67 -18.37 -13.37
C ALA A 345 1.50 -18.26 -14.35
N ARG A 346 0.28 -18.20 -13.84
CA ARG A 346 -0.93 -18.08 -14.63
C ARG A 346 -1.93 -17.14 -13.99
N ILE A 347 -2.47 -16.18 -14.76
CA ILE A 347 -3.60 -15.36 -14.30
C ILE A 347 -4.85 -16.21 -14.26
N ILE A 348 -5.58 -16.12 -13.15
CA ILE A 348 -6.87 -16.75 -12.97
C ILE A 348 -7.94 -15.72 -13.28
N SER A 349 -8.49 -15.82 -14.48
CA SER A 349 -9.67 -15.03 -14.82
C SER A 349 -10.86 -15.53 -14.02
N PRO A 350 -11.71 -14.64 -13.48
CA PRO A 350 -12.96 -15.05 -12.87
C PRO A 350 -13.81 -15.80 -13.90
N ASN A 351 -14.19 -17.04 -13.57
CA ASN A 351 -15.11 -17.81 -14.41
C ASN A 351 -16.44 -17.07 -14.55
N ARG A 352 -16.89 -16.89 -15.78
CA ARG A 352 -18.16 -16.26 -16.11
C ARG A 352 -19.24 -17.25 -16.53
N THR A 353 -19.18 -18.46 -15.98
CA THR A 353 -20.15 -19.51 -16.26
C THR A 353 -21.31 -19.41 -15.30
N TRP A 354 -22.51 -19.34 -15.85
CA TRP A 354 -23.72 -19.40 -15.04
C TRP A 354 -24.00 -20.86 -14.65
N VAL A 355 -24.18 -21.07 -13.34
CA VAL A 355 -24.61 -22.36 -12.79
C VAL A 355 -26.02 -22.19 -12.23
N HIS A 356 -26.96 -22.96 -12.74
CA HIS A 356 -28.32 -23.03 -12.22
C HIS A 356 -28.46 -24.27 -11.35
N GLY A 357 -28.77 -24.10 -10.09
CA GLY A 357 -28.94 -25.17 -9.12
C GLY A 357 -30.18 -25.01 -8.28
N LYS A 358 -30.76 -26.11 -7.83
CA LYS A 358 -31.81 -26.18 -6.83
C LYS A 358 -31.32 -27.01 -5.66
N ILE A 359 -31.50 -26.49 -4.45
CA ILE A 359 -31.32 -27.26 -3.22
C ILE A 359 -32.71 -27.74 -2.78
N ILE A 360 -32.83 -29.03 -2.66
CA ILE A 360 -34.11 -29.71 -2.32
C ILE A 360 -33.88 -30.61 -1.10
N ASP A 361 -34.92 -30.71 -0.27
CA ASP A 361 -34.95 -31.71 0.78
C ASP A 361 -34.97 -33.12 0.18
N ALA A 362 -34.15 -34.02 0.68
CA ALA A 362 -34.01 -35.34 0.13
C ALA A 362 -35.28 -36.21 0.30
N LYS A 363 -36.06 -35.93 1.35
CA LYS A 363 -37.29 -36.70 1.67
C LYS A 363 -38.52 -36.10 1.04
N THR A 364 -38.72 -34.79 1.23
CA THR A 364 -39.94 -34.07 0.77
C THR A 364 -39.85 -33.66 -0.69
N ARG A 365 -38.63 -33.53 -1.23
CA ARG A 365 -38.35 -33.00 -2.58
C ARG A 365 -38.70 -31.54 -2.76
N GLU A 366 -39.03 -30.84 -1.67
CA GLU A 366 -39.30 -29.42 -1.69
C GLU A 366 -38.02 -28.59 -1.71
N THR A 367 -38.11 -27.38 -2.24
CA THR A 367 -36.96 -26.45 -2.31
C THR A 367 -36.66 -25.90 -0.92
N LEU A 368 -35.41 -25.92 -0.53
CA LEU A 368 -34.90 -25.38 0.73
C LEU A 368 -34.12 -24.10 0.51
N ALA A 369 -34.27 -23.15 1.45
CA ALA A 369 -33.33 -22.02 1.59
C ALA A 369 -32.08 -22.53 2.27
N ALA A 370 -30.91 -22.31 1.63
CA ALA A 370 -29.63 -22.72 2.17
C ALA A 370 -28.53 -21.70 1.82
N ARG A 371 -27.54 -21.63 2.67
CA ARG A 371 -26.30 -20.89 2.37
C ARG A 371 -25.36 -21.82 1.60
N ILE A 372 -24.87 -21.34 0.46
CA ILE A 372 -24.04 -22.13 -0.44
C ILE A 372 -22.66 -21.51 -0.55
N HIS A 373 -21.65 -22.34 -0.47
CA HIS A 373 -20.26 -21.97 -0.75
C HIS A 373 -19.76 -22.83 -1.92
N PHE A 374 -19.30 -22.16 -2.97
CA PHE A 374 -18.67 -22.83 -4.10
C PHE A 374 -17.17 -22.81 -3.92
N ARG A 375 -16.57 -24.00 -3.90
CA ARG A 375 -15.11 -24.17 -3.84
C ARG A 375 -14.67 -25.18 -4.90
N SER A 376 -13.47 -24.95 -5.44
CA SER A 376 -12.81 -25.95 -6.29
C SER A 376 -12.30 -27.12 -5.43
N SER A 377 -11.90 -28.20 -6.10
CA SER A 377 -11.23 -29.33 -5.43
C SER A 377 -9.94 -28.93 -4.74
N GLU A 378 -9.33 -27.84 -5.18
CA GLU A 378 -8.13 -27.23 -4.57
C GLU A 378 -8.45 -26.28 -3.42
N GLY A 379 -9.71 -26.18 -2.99
CA GLY A 379 -10.15 -25.33 -1.90
C GLY A 379 -10.31 -23.83 -2.26
N ARG A 380 -10.18 -23.47 -3.54
CA ARG A 380 -10.42 -22.09 -3.98
C ARG A 380 -11.90 -21.75 -3.86
N TYR A 381 -12.18 -20.61 -3.24
CA TYR A 381 -13.52 -20.06 -3.20
C TYR A 381 -13.89 -19.37 -4.53
N PHE A 382 -15.12 -19.64 -5.00
CA PHE A 382 -15.70 -18.98 -6.16
C PHE A 382 -16.85 -18.08 -5.70
N PRO A 383 -16.58 -16.77 -5.52
CA PRO A 383 -17.62 -15.87 -5.11
C PRO A 383 -18.70 -15.74 -6.21
N PRO A 384 -19.97 -15.56 -5.86
CA PRO A 384 -21.01 -15.19 -6.81
C PRO A 384 -20.66 -13.88 -7.52
N TYR A 385 -21.20 -13.69 -8.72
CA TYR A 385 -21.00 -12.46 -9.48
C TYR A 385 -21.38 -11.22 -8.64
N GLY A 386 -20.50 -10.24 -8.60
CA GLY A 386 -20.68 -9.04 -7.79
C GLY A 386 -20.26 -9.15 -6.33
N HIS A 387 -19.87 -10.34 -5.87
CA HIS A 387 -19.27 -10.57 -4.56
C HIS A 387 -17.78 -10.86 -4.71
N THR A 388 -16.97 -10.33 -3.82
CA THR A 388 -15.51 -10.48 -3.86
C THR A 388 -14.95 -11.25 -2.67
N HIS A 389 -15.81 -11.66 -1.74
CA HIS A 389 -15.45 -12.36 -0.50
C HIS A 389 -16.60 -13.25 -0.02
N GLU A 390 -16.31 -14.12 0.94
CA GLU A 390 -17.26 -15.05 1.58
C GLU A 390 -18.32 -14.35 2.42
#